data_ac1af5de4ab1f3265ecd527d4ffe6850
#
_entry.id   ac1af5de4ab1f3265ecd527d4ffe6850
#
_cell.length_a   1.000
_cell.length_b   1.000
_cell.length_c   1.000
_cell.angle_alpha   90.00
_cell.angle_beta   90.00
_cell.angle_gamma   90.00
#
_symmetry.space_group_name_H-M   'P 1'
#
loop_
_entity.id
_entity.type
_entity.pdbx_description
1 polymer ?
#
loop_
_entity_poly.entity_id
_entity_poly.type
_entity_poly.pdbx_seq_one_letter_code
_entity_poly.pdbx_strand_id
1 'polypeptide(L)' 'MGGSRSIQHLLGRAADIQVQDTDPLAVAAYAESLMPGWGGVGRYPVKAGRAKGWVHVDTRPNKSRWTL' A
#
# COMPACT_ATOMS: atom_id res chain seq x y z
N MET A 1 -8.77 9.60 20.07
CA MET A 1 -8.46 9.61 19.53
C MET A 1 -8.34 9.07 18.56
N GLY A 2 -8.06 9.02 18.22
CA GLY A 2 -7.84 8.51 16.99
C GLY A 2 -8.34 7.15 16.76
N GLY A 3 -8.44 6.41 17.76
CA GLY A 3 -8.79 5.03 17.62
C GLY A 3 -10.13 4.79 16.97
N SER A 4 -11.13 5.45 17.42
CA SER A 4 -12.43 5.21 16.85
C SER A 4 -12.47 5.64 15.40
N ARG A 5 -11.75 6.67 15.12
CA ARG A 5 -11.67 7.07 13.74
C ARG A 5 -11.01 6.03 12.90
N SER A 6 -10.06 5.33 13.44
CA SER A 6 -9.36 4.37 12.62
C SER A 6 -10.28 3.27 12.13
N ILE A 7 -11.31 2.92 12.87
CA ILE A 7 -12.25 1.95 12.40
C ILE A 7 -13.00 2.47 11.18
N GLN A 8 -13.47 3.68 11.27
CA GLN A 8 -14.13 4.28 10.13
C GLN A 8 -13.17 4.43 8.99
N HIS A 9 -11.97 4.72 9.34
CA HIS A 9 -10.98 4.93 8.33
C HIS A 9 -10.62 3.68 7.60
N LEU A 10 -10.77 2.54 8.20
CA LEU A 10 -10.48 1.31 7.51
C LEU A 10 -11.41 1.09 6.34
N LEU A 11 -12.57 1.72 6.38
CA LEU A 11 -13.49 1.63 5.26
C LEU A 11 -13.08 2.66 4.22
N GLY A 12 -12.60 2.18 3.09
CA GLY A 12 -12.18 3.06 2.02
C GLY A 12 -10.86 3.77 2.28
N ARG A 13 -10.11 3.34 3.25
CA ARG A 13 -8.83 3.93 3.54
C ARG A 13 -7.82 3.63 2.46
N ALA A 14 -7.06 4.62 2.10
CA ALA A 14 -5.97 4.45 1.14
C ALA A 14 -4.80 5.32 1.55
N ALA A 15 -3.60 4.86 1.29
CA ALA A 15 -2.39 5.62 1.59
C ALA A 15 -1.28 5.24 0.62
N ASP A 16 -0.46 6.21 0.28
CA ASP A 16 0.76 5.97 -0.45
C ASP A 16 1.89 5.99 0.57
N ILE A 17 2.73 4.97 0.53
CA ILE A 17 3.73 4.75 1.55
C ILE A 17 5.12 4.76 0.94
N GLN A 18 6.02 5.50 1.55
CA GLN A 18 7.44 5.42 1.23
C GLN A 18 8.17 5.09 2.51
N VAL A 19 9.07 4.13 2.44
CA VAL A 19 9.91 3.76 3.58
C VAL A 19 11.33 4.08 3.22
N GLN A 20 11.99 4.88 4.02
CA GLN A 20 13.36 5.29 3.77
C GLN A 20 14.28 4.07 3.74
N ASP A 21 15.16 4.05 2.74
CA ASP A 21 16.16 3.00 2.61
C ASP A 21 15.57 1.60 2.43
N THR A 22 14.33 1.53 1.97
CA THR A 22 13.68 0.24 1.74
C THR A 22 13.11 0.21 0.33
N ASP A 23 13.36 -0.87 -0.37
CA ASP A 23 12.83 -1.07 -1.70
C ASP A 23 11.30 -1.09 -1.64
N PRO A 24 10.61 -0.31 -2.48
CA PRO A 24 9.16 -0.37 -2.52
C PRO A 24 8.60 -1.77 -2.74
N LEU A 25 9.29 -2.62 -3.48
CA LEU A 25 8.81 -3.98 -3.69
C LEU A 25 8.81 -4.78 -2.39
N ALA A 26 9.78 -4.52 -1.49
CA ALA A 26 9.79 -5.17 -0.20
C ALA A 26 8.64 -4.68 0.67
N VAL A 27 8.35 -3.39 0.61
CA VAL A 27 7.23 -2.82 1.34
C VAL A 27 5.92 -3.43 0.84
N ALA A 28 5.79 -3.56 -0.48
CA ALA A 28 4.60 -4.16 -1.07
C ALA A 28 4.43 -5.61 -0.64
N ALA A 29 5.52 -6.37 -0.61
CA ALA A 29 5.46 -7.77 -0.20
C ALA A 29 4.97 -7.89 1.24
N TYR A 30 5.44 -6.99 2.10
CA TYR A 30 4.98 -6.99 3.48
C TYR A 30 3.50 -6.68 3.57
N ALA A 31 3.05 -5.65 2.84
CA ALA A 31 1.63 -5.28 2.84
C ALA A 31 0.78 -6.45 2.34
N GLU A 32 1.24 -7.14 1.30
CA GLU A 32 0.49 -8.27 0.77
C GLU A 32 0.40 -9.40 1.78
N SER A 33 1.43 -9.57 2.59
CA SER A 33 1.39 -10.61 3.62
C SER A 33 0.36 -10.32 4.70
N LEU A 34 0.04 -9.05 4.90
CA LEU A 34 -0.98 -8.65 5.87
C LEU A 34 -2.39 -8.74 5.28
N MET A 35 -2.50 -8.74 3.96
CA MET A 35 -3.80 -8.74 3.28
C MET A 35 -3.81 -9.79 2.17
N PRO A 36 -3.65 -11.06 2.51
CA PRO A 36 -3.43 -12.07 1.46
C PRO A 36 -4.61 -12.26 0.51
N GLY A 37 -5.81 -12.07 0.98
CA GLY A 37 -7.00 -12.31 0.16
C GLY A 37 -7.86 -11.08 -0.06
N TRP A 38 -7.38 -9.88 0.32
CA TRP A 38 -8.18 -8.69 0.21
C TRP A 38 -7.27 -7.48 0.13
N GLY A 39 -7.86 -6.31 -0.03
CA GLY A 39 -7.11 -5.07 -0.06
C GLY A 39 -6.44 -4.80 -1.37
N GLY A 40 -6.08 -3.56 -1.60
CA GLY A 40 -5.35 -3.14 -2.79
C GLY A 40 -3.91 -2.86 -2.46
N VAL A 41 -2.99 -3.36 -3.29
CA VAL A 41 -1.57 -3.06 -3.16
C VAL A 41 -1.04 -2.72 -4.55
N GLY A 42 -0.58 -1.49 -4.70
CA GLY A 42 0.00 -1.02 -5.94
C GLY A 42 1.47 -0.77 -5.75
N ARG A 43 2.28 -1.29 -6.66
CA ARG A 43 3.73 -1.13 -6.61
C ARG A 43 4.15 -0.09 -7.62
N TYR A 44 4.85 0.93 -7.14
CA TYR A 44 5.37 2.00 -7.98
C TYR A 44 6.87 2.07 -7.76
N PRO A 45 7.62 1.15 -8.36
CA PRO A 45 9.06 1.11 -8.13
C PRO A 45 9.79 2.27 -8.77
N VAL A 46 11.00 2.49 -8.35
CA VAL A 46 11.87 3.48 -8.97
C VAL A 46 12.09 3.08 -10.42
N LYS A 47 11.98 4.04 -11.32
CA LYS A 47 12.25 3.81 -12.74
C LYS A 47 12.50 5.13 -13.42
N ALA A 48 12.82 5.09 -14.70
CA ALA A 48 13.04 6.29 -15.48
C ALA A 48 11.83 7.21 -15.37
N GLY A 49 12.08 8.46 -15.09
CA GLY A 49 11.00 9.44 -14.92
C GLY A 49 10.36 9.41 -13.54
N ARG A 50 10.82 8.53 -12.67
CA ARG A 50 10.30 8.44 -11.31
C ARG A 50 11.47 8.19 -10.37
N ALA A 51 11.95 9.26 -9.75
CA ALA A 51 13.15 9.19 -8.91
C ALA A 51 12.93 8.40 -7.63
N LYS A 52 11.71 8.37 -7.14
CA LYS A 52 11.37 7.64 -5.92
C LYS A 52 10.18 6.74 -6.18
N GLY A 53 10.22 5.56 -5.61
CA GLY A 53 9.10 4.66 -5.68
C GLY A 53 8.23 4.77 -4.45
N TRP A 54 7.06 4.19 -4.53
CA TRP A 54 6.16 4.14 -3.37
C TRP A 54 5.24 2.94 -3.53
N VAL A 55 4.45 2.69 -2.50
CA VAL A 55 3.47 1.62 -2.50
C VAL A 55 2.13 2.22 -2.11
N HIS A 56 1.13 1.93 -2.91
CA HIS A 56 -0.24 2.28 -2.57
C HIS A 56 -0.86 1.10 -1.86
N VAL A 57 -1.53 1.35 -0.73
CA VAL A 57 -2.29 0.31 -0.04
C VAL A 57 -3.68 0.84 0.27
N ASP A 58 -4.66 -0.04 0.21
CA ASP A 58 -6.01 0.33 0.62
C ASP A 58 -6.73 -0.91 1.16
N THR A 59 -7.86 -0.66 1.80
CA THR A 59 -8.58 -1.68 2.53
C THR A 59 -9.83 -2.16 1.78
N ARG A 60 -9.82 -2.07 0.46
CA ARG A 60 -10.96 -2.58 -0.32
C ARG A 60 -11.19 -4.06 -0.02
N PRO A 61 -12.44 -4.52 -0.04
CA PRO A 61 -12.71 -5.92 0.29
C PRO A 61 -12.21 -6.90 -0.74
N ASN A 62 -12.14 -6.50 -2.00
CA ASN A 62 -11.69 -7.39 -3.06
C ASN A 62 -10.20 -7.22 -3.27
N LYS A 63 -9.51 -8.33 -3.44
CA LYS A 63 -8.08 -8.30 -3.66
C LYS A 63 -7.76 -7.62 -5.00
N SER A 64 -6.81 -6.70 -4.97
CA SER A 64 -6.33 -6.04 -6.17
C SER A 64 -4.82 -5.83 -6.05
N ARG A 65 -4.10 -6.20 -7.09
CA ARG A 65 -2.64 -6.04 -7.12
C ARG A 65 -2.25 -5.48 -8.48
N TRP A 66 -1.39 -4.47 -8.47
CA TRP A 66 -0.90 -3.91 -9.74
C TRP A 66 0.49 -3.35 -9.55
N THR A 67 1.16 -3.15 -10.68
CA THR A 67 2.50 -2.56 -10.70
C THR A 67 2.57 -1.55 -11.84
N LEU A 68 3.09 -0.38 -11.55
CA LEU A 68 3.32 0.67 -12.54
C LEU A 68 4.82 1.07 -12.61
#